data_864b2053c9653101ffad198857694803
#
_entry.id   864b2053c9653101ffad198857694803
#
_cell.length_a   1.000
_cell.length_b   1.000
_cell.length_c   1.000
_cell.angle_alpha   90.00
_cell.angle_beta   90.00
_cell.angle_gamma   90.00
#
_symmetry.space_group_name_H-M   'P 1'
#
loop_
_entity.id
_entity.type
_entity.pdbx_description
1 polymer ?
#
loop_
_entity_poly.entity_id
_entity_poly.type
_entity_poly.pdbx_seq_one_letter_code
_entity_poly.pdbx_strand_id
1 'polypeptide(L)'
;MTQRGAVVATAQAEVGTTERPPGSNRTPYGVWYGLDGVPWCATFVAWVFARHGHDLRKELTRQWAYTPAGLAAGRAAGWAIRHSDARPADIIFFNFRPGGDAVEHVGIVTANLGGRGVATVEGNTSGGAGGSQANGGGVHARIRPCSSVVGVLSPPWLQGDRPLPLPPLVFVDDLEEEDMIYAIDPAGGVWSVAGLARKAQKDDPATVMRRLDRARFLGGKVLDCRPAEARPLWDDIVASTVVVRD
;
A
#
# COMPACT_ATOMS: atom_id res chain seq x y z
N MET A 1 -2.04 17.58 -2.45
CA MET A 1 -1.69 16.13 -2.46
C MET A 1 -0.51 15.98 -3.40
N THR A 2 0.54 15.25 -3.03
CA THR A 2 1.69 14.99 -3.91
C THR A 2 1.30 14.07 -5.05
N GLN A 3 2.05 14.06 -6.15
CA GLN A 3 1.78 13.16 -7.29
C GLN A 3 1.85 11.69 -6.85
N ARG A 4 2.83 11.32 -6.01
CA ARG A 4 2.93 9.98 -5.42
C ARG A 4 1.69 9.63 -4.58
N GLY A 5 1.24 10.55 -3.73
CA GLY A 5 0.03 10.35 -2.92
C GLY A 5 -1.22 10.17 -3.79
N ALA A 6 -1.34 10.89 -4.89
CA ALA A 6 -2.47 10.75 -5.81
C ALA A 6 -2.48 9.37 -6.50
N VAL A 7 -1.32 8.88 -6.98
CA VAL A 7 -1.19 7.54 -7.57
C VAL A 7 -1.57 6.45 -6.57
N VAL A 8 -1.05 6.54 -5.34
CA VAL A 8 -1.38 5.59 -4.27
C VAL A 8 -2.86 5.61 -3.95
N ALA A 9 -3.47 6.78 -3.80
CA ALA A 9 -4.90 6.92 -3.51
C ALA A 9 -5.76 6.29 -4.62
N THR A 10 -5.39 6.48 -5.89
CA THR A 10 -6.08 5.83 -7.01
C THR A 10 -5.98 4.31 -6.93
N ALA A 11 -4.79 3.76 -6.65
CA ALA A 11 -4.63 2.32 -6.50
C ALA A 11 -5.43 1.76 -5.31
N GLN A 12 -5.43 2.46 -4.19
CA GLN A 12 -6.16 2.06 -2.98
C GLN A 12 -7.69 2.10 -3.16
N ALA A 13 -8.20 3.04 -3.95
CA ALA A 13 -9.63 3.13 -4.26
C ALA A 13 -10.15 1.91 -5.05
N GLU A 14 -9.27 1.20 -5.74
CA GLU A 14 -9.63 -0.01 -6.50
C GLU A 14 -9.61 -1.30 -5.65
N VAL A 15 -9.15 -1.25 -4.39
CA VAL A 15 -9.13 -2.44 -3.51
C VAL A 15 -10.53 -2.99 -3.33
N GLY A 16 -10.69 -4.29 -3.59
CA GLY A 16 -11.97 -4.99 -3.59
C GLY A 16 -12.58 -5.17 -4.98
N THR A 17 -12.04 -4.53 -6.02
CA THR A 17 -12.44 -4.82 -7.41
C THR A 17 -12.06 -6.26 -7.76
N THR A 18 -13.00 -7.00 -8.35
CA THR A 18 -12.83 -8.41 -8.73
C THR A 18 -13.17 -8.65 -10.20
N GLU A 19 -12.68 -9.77 -10.70
CA GLU A 19 -13.05 -10.26 -12.02
C GLU A 19 -14.55 -10.52 -12.18
N ARG A 20 -15.06 -10.32 -13.37
CA ARG A 20 -16.45 -10.64 -13.71
C ARG A 20 -16.54 -11.34 -15.07
N PRO A 21 -16.97 -12.61 -15.09
CA PRO A 21 -17.26 -13.49 -13.94
C PRO A 21 -15.99 -13.89 -13.17
N PRO A 22 -16.10 -14.41 -11.94
CA PRO A 22 -14.96 -14.89 -11.18
C PRO A 22 -14.11 -15.92 -11.94
N GLY A 23 -12.78 -15.82 -11.87
CA GLY A 23 -11.83 -16.71 -12.56
C GLY A 23 -11.70 -16.45 -14.07
N SER A 24 -12.28 -15.38 -14.60
CA SER A 24 -12.28 -15.08 -16.03
C SER A 24 -11.12 -14.22 -16.50
N ASN A 25 -10.35 -13.61 -15.59
CA ASN A 25 -9.38 -12.56 -15.88
C ASN A 25 -9.99 -11.32 -16.58
N ARG A 26 -11.33 -11.16 -16.57
CA ARG A 26 -12.01 -10.03 -17.20
C ARG A 26 -12.20 -8.89 -16.21
N THR A 27 -11.68 -7.73 -16.56
CA THR A 27 -11.66 -6.56 -15.70
C THR A 27 -11.76 -5.26 -16.49
N PRO A 28 -12.18 -4.16 -15.86
CA PRO A 28 -12.14 -2.84 -16.51
C PRO A 28 -10.73 -2.45 -16.98
N TYR A 29 -9.68 -2.93 -16.31
CA TYR A 29 -8.29 -2.66 -16.65
C TYR A 29 -7.85 -3.37 -17.92
N GLY A 30 -8.26 -4.66 -18.09
CA GLY A 30 -8.02 -5.43 -19.30
C GLY A 30 -8.75 -4.82 -20.50
N VAL A 31 -10.03 -4.46 -20.33
CA VAL A 31 -10.82 -3.78 -21.37
C VAL A 31 -10.16 -2.44 -21.77
N TRP A 32 -9.78 -1.60 -20.80
CA TRP A 32 -9.10 -0.33 -21.07
C TRP A 32 -7.76 -0.52 -21.79
N TYR A 33 -7.01 -1.52 -21.40
CA TYR A 33 -5.71 -1.81 -22.00
C TYR A 33 -5.82 -2.36 -23.44
N GLY A 34 -6.96 -2.96 -23.78
CA GLY A 34 -7.17 -3.71 -25.03
C GLY A 34 -6.67 -5.15 -24.94
N LEU A 35 -6.57 -5.70 -23.73
CA LEU A 35 -6.11 -7.07 -23.47
C LEU A 35 -6.90 -7.66 -22.29
N ASP A 36 -8.12 -8.11 -22.58
CA ASP A 36 -9.05 -8.67 -21.59
C ASP A 36 -9.03 -10.20 -21.57
N GLY A 37 -9.35 -10.81 -20.42
CA GLY A 37 -9.41 -12.27 -20.26
C GLY A 37 -8.05 -12.97 -20.11
N VAL A 38 -6.99 -12.22 -19.79
CA VAL A 38 -5.63 -12.72 -19.49
C VAL A 38 -5.15 -12.16 -18.15
N PRO A 39 -4.06 -12.68 -17.56
CA PRO A 39 -3.49 -12.13 -16.32
C PRO A 39 -3.30 -10.61 -16.40
N TRP A 40 -3.80 -9.88 -15.40
CA TRP A 40 -4.02 -8.45 -15.51
C TRP A 40 -3.30 -7.58 -14.44
N CYS A 41 -2.33 -8.12 -13.73
CA CYS A 41 -1.55 -7.34 -12.75
C CYS A 41 -0.88 -6.12 -13.39
N ALA A 42 -0.26 -6.29 -14.56
CA ALA A 42 0.42 -5.20 -15.26
C ALA A 42 -0.57 -4.22 -15.93
N THR A 43 -1.72 -4.70 -16.40
CA THR A 43 -2.76 -3.81 -16.97
C THR A 43 -3.40 -2.94 -15.89
N PHE A 44 -3.56 -3.46 -14.66
CA PHE A 44 -3.98 -2.68 -13.50
C PHE A 44 -2.99 -1.54 -13.20
N VAL A 45 -1.69 -1.87 -13.07
CA VAL A 45 -0.65 -0.86 -12.83
C VAL A 45 -0.67 0.21 -13.94
N ALA A 46 -0.68 -0.19 -15.22
CA ALA A 46 -0.74 0.76 -16.33
C ALA A 46 -1.99 1.65 -16.27
N TRP A 47 -3.14 1.10 -15.92
CA TRP A 47 -4.38 1.84 -15.77
C TRP A 47 -4.28 2.91 -14.68
N VAL A 48 -3.74 2.56 -13.51
CA VAL A 48 -3.55 3.52 -12.42
C VAL A 48 -2.68 4.69 -12.87
N PHE A 49 -1.52 4.42 -13.48
CA PHE A 49 -0.63 5.49 -13.94
C PHE A 49 -1.22 6.34 -15.06
N ALA A 50 -2.00 5.74 -15.96
CA ALA A 50 -2.67 6.48 -17.03
C ALA A 50 -3.71 7.50 -16.49
N ARG A 51 -4.31 7.26 -15.32
CA ARG A 51 -5.19 8.23 -14.63
C ARG A 51 -4.47 9.51 -14.22
N HIS A 52 -3.14 9.45 -14.16
CA HIS A 52 -2.28 10.58 -13.82
C HIS A 52 -1.49 11.12 -15.04
N GLY A 53 -1.92 10.76 -16.27
CA GLY A 53 -1.32 11.24 -17.50
C GLY A 53 -0.12 10.43 -18.01
N HIS A 54 0.22 9.32 -17.35
CA HIS A 54 1.39 8.50 -17.67
C HIS A 54 1.01 7.12 -18.22
N ASP A 55 1.16 6.96 -19.52
CA ASP A 55 0.88 5.68 -20.19
C ASP A 55 2.15 4.84 -20.35
N LEU A 56 2.34 3.88 -19.45
CA LEU A 56 3.53 3.01 -19.43
C LEU A 56 3.74 2.23 -20.74
N ARG A 57 2.68 2.02 -21.54
CA ARG A 57 2.77 1.40 -22.88
C ARG A 57 3.51 2.30 -23.88
N LYS A 58 3.42 3.61 -23.69
CA LYS A 58 4.07 4.62 -24.54
C LYS A 58 5.43 5.03 -23.99
N GLU A 59 5.51 5.17 -22.67
CA GLU A 59 6.72 5.67 -21.99
C GLU A 59 7.83 4.62 -21.90
N LEU A 60 7.46 3.32 -21.80
CA LEU A 60 8.41 2.22 -21.67
C LEU A 60 8.32 1.22 -22.82
N THR A 61 7.24 0.45 -22.88
CA THR A 61 7.09 -0.61 -23.88
C THR A 61 5.64 -0.97 -24.15
N ARG A 62 5.28 -1.20 -25.41
CA ARG A 62 3.95 -1.74 -25.76
C ARG A 62 3.69 -3.14 -25.17
N GLN A 63 4.75 -3.85 -24.80
CA GLN A 63 4.68 -5.18 -24.16
C GLN A 63 4.56 -5.06 -22.62
N TRP A 64 4.14 -3.93 -22.08
CA TRP A 64 4.05 -3.70 -20.64
C TRP A 64 3.23 -4.78 -19.90
N ALA A 65 2.17 -5.31 -20.53
CA ALA A 65 1.36 -6.39 -19.94
C ALA A 65 2.15 -7.68 -19.66
N TYR A 66 3.30 -7.87 -20.29
CA TYR A 66 4.24 -8.95 -19.99
C TYR A 66 5.29 -8.43 -18.98
N THR A 67 5.15 -8.82 -17.72
CA THR A 67 5.91 -8.28 -16.59
C THR A 67 7.45 -8.33 -16.79
N PRO A 68 8.07 -9.38 -17.37
CA PRO A 68 9.50 -9.36 -17.67
C PRO A 68 9.90 -8.26 -18.65
N ALA A 69 9.10 -8.01 -19.70
CA ALA A 69 9.37 -6.94 -20.66
C ALA A 69 9.21 -5.56 -20.02
N GLY A 70 8.21 -5.37 -19.15
CA GLY A 70 8.01 -4.14 -18.39
C GLY A 70 9.21 -3.81 -17.50
N LEU A 71 9.71 -4.78 -16.73
CA LEU A 71 10.88 -4.59 -15.87
C LEU A 71 12.14 -4.31 -16.70
N ALA A 72 12.37 -5.04 -17.79
CA ALA A 72 13.52 -4.85 -18.66
C ALA A 72 13.51 -3.46 -19.30
N ALA A 73 12.36 -2.99 -19.80
CA ALA A 73 12.21 -1.67 -20.39
C ALA A 73 12.46 -0.55 -19.35
N GLY A 74 11.93 -0.69 -18.13
CA GLY A 74 12.17 0.28 -17.07
C GLY A 74 13.64 0.33 -16.62
N ARG A 75 14.34 -0.82 -16.59
CA ARG A 75 15.78 -0.87 -16.35
C ARG A 75 16.57 -0.15 -17.46
N ALA A 76 16.22 -0.41 -18.72
CA ALA A 76 16.85 0.25 -19.86
C ALA A 76 16.59 1.77 -19.88
N ALA A 77 15.44 2.22 -19.39
CA ALA A 77 15.10 3.63 -19.25
C ALA A 77 15.75 4.32 -18.03
N GLY A 78 16.53 3.59 -17.22
CA GLY A 78 17.17 4.12 -16.01
C GLY A 78 16.26 4.36 -14.82
N TRP A 79 15.06 3.73 -14.80
CA TRP A 79 14.09 3.87 -13.69
C TRP A 79 14.37 2.92 -12.53
N ALA A 80 15.30 1.97 -12.70
CA ALA A 80 15.59 0.97 -11.68
C ALA A 80 16.23 1.59 -10.44
N ILE A 81 15.72 1.19 -9.28
CA ILE A 81 16.26 1.56 -7.97
C ILE A 81 16.42 0.30 -7.11
N ARG A 82 17.15 0.42 -6.00
CA ARG A 82 17.23 -0.66 -4.99
C ARG A 82 15.89 -0.79 -4.29
N HIS A 83 15.48 -2.00 -3.92
CA HIS A 83 14.24 -2.21 -3.17
C HIS A 83 14.23 -1.51 -1.80
N SER A 84 15.41 -1.34 -1.17
CA SER A 84 15.55 -0.56 0.06
C SER A 84 15.18 0.91 -0.10
N ASP A 85 15.28 1.44 -1.31
CA ASP A 85 15.00 2.84 -1.63
C ASP A 85 13.57 3.04 -2.18
N ALA A 86 12.77 1.96 -2.23
CA ALA A 86 11.39 1.99 -2.71
C ALA A 86 10.53 2.97 -1.90
N ARG A 87 9.70 3.75 -2.60
CA ARG A 87 8.82 4.76 -2.05
C ARG A 87 7.38 4.54 -2.52
N PRO A 88 6.38 5.10 -1.84
CA PRO A 88 5.00 5.09 -2.33
C PRO A 88 4.92 5.49 -3.81
N ALA A 89 4.07 4.81 -4.57
CA ALA A 89 3.88 4.90 -6.01
C ALA A 89 5.02 4.34 -6.89
N ASP A 90 6.11 3.83 -6.34
CA ASP A 90 7.05 3.07 -7.16
C ASP A 90 6.41 1.76 -7.64
N ILE A 91 6.86 1.28 -8.79
CA ILE A 91 6.38 0.03 -9.40
C ILE A 91 7.31 -1.10 -8.95
N ILE A 92 6.74 -2.15 -8.39
CA ILE A 92 7.50 -3.25 -7.80
C ILE A 92 7.14 -4.59 -8.44
N PHE A 93 8.16 -5.39 -8.74
CA PHE A 93 8.03 -6.67 -9.42
C PHE A 93 8.44 -7.82 -8.50
N PHE A 94 7.74 -8.94 -8.64
CA PHE A 94 7.87 -10.08 -7.75
C PHE A 94 8.11 -11.38 -8.49
N ASN A 95 8.82 -12.28 -7.79
CA ASN A 95 8.87 -13.71 -8.04
C ASN A 95 8.43 -14.43 -6.75
N PHE A 96 7.44 -15.29 -6.86
CA PHE A 96 6.92 -16.05 -5.74
C PHE A 96 7.47 -17.49 -5.68
N ARG A 97 8.34 -17.86 -6.59
CA ARG A 97 8.99 -19.17 -6.64
C ARG A 97 10.38 -19.11 -6.02
N PRO A 98 10.69 -19.96 -5.04
CA PRO A 98 12.03 -19.98 -4.46
C PRO A 98 13.12 -20.26 -5.52
N GLY A 99 14.19 -19.46 -5.48
CA GLY A 99 15.38 -19.66 -6.32
C GLY A 99 15.22 -19.32 -7.81
N GLY A 100 14.07 -18.73 -8.21
CA GLY A 100 13.85 -18.28 -9.57
C GLY A 100 14.14 -16.78 -9.75
N ASP A 101 14.52 -16.40 -10.96
CA ASP A 101 14.68 -15.01 -11.42
C ASP A 101 13.54 -14.56 -12.34
N ALA A 102 12.49 -15.38 -12.45
CA ALA A 102 11.28 -15.06 -13.20
C ALA A 102 10.58 -13.82 -12.64
N VAL A 103 9.98 -13.02 -13.51
CA VAL A 103 9.15 -11.86 -13.15
C VAL A 103 7.70 -12.25 -13.32
N GLU A 104 7.05 -12.67 -12.22
CA GLU A 104 5.72 -13.27 -12.29
C GLU A 104 4.59 -12.28 -12.03
N HIS A 105 4.88 -11.20 -11.30
CA HIS A 105 3.87 -10.29 -10.81
C HIS A 105 4.39 -8.86 -10.68
N VAL A 106 3.44 -7.89 -10.61
CA VAL A 106 3.76 -6.47 -10.44
C VAL A 106 2.68 -5.79 -9.61
N GLY A 107 3.10 -4.83 -8.80
CA GLY A 107 2.23 -4.01 -7.96
C GLY A 107 2.73 -2.57 -7.81
N ILE A 108 2.00 -1.80 -7.02
CA ILE A 108 2.33 -0.41 -6.69
C ILE A 108 2.67 -0.34 -5.20
N VAL A 109 3.83 0.21 -4.87
CA VAL A 109 4.27 0.40 -3.48
C VAL A 109 3.38 1.41 -2.79
N THR A 110 2.93 1.08 -1.57
CA THR A 110 2.24 2.02 -0.69
C THR A 110 3.09 2.42 0.50
N ALA A 111 3.96 1.52 0.98
CA ALA A 111 4.95 1.83 2.01
C ALA A 111 6.14 0.86 1.94
N ASN A 112 7.34 1.35 2.24
CA ASN A 112 8.51 0.52 2.48
C ASN A 112 8.62 0.25 3.99
N LEU A 113 8.53 -1.01 4.40
CA LEU A 113 8.54 -1.42 5.80
C LEU A 113 9.95 -1.87 6.27
N GLY A 114 10.99 -1.51 5.48
CA GLY A 114 12.37 -1.94 5.73
C GLY A 114 12.51 -3.45 5.67
N GLY A 115 13.30 -4.04 6.58
CA GLY A 115 13.51 -5.50 6.63
C GLY A 115 12.26 -6.34 6.85
N ARG A 116 11.12 -5.72 7.21
CA ARG A 116 9.82 -6.39 7.38
C ARG A 116 9.06 -6.60 6.07
N GLY A 117 9.54 -6.04 4.96
CA GLY A 117 8.91 -6.19 3.65
C GLY A 117 8.43 -4.87 3.04
N VAL A 118 7.52 -4.97 2.09
CA VAL A 118 6.95 -3.84 1.36
C VAL A 118 5.42 -3.97 1.32
N ALA A 119 4.73 -2.89 1.65
CA ALA A 119 3.28 -2.80 1.49
C ALA A 119 2.97 -2.33 0.06
N THR A 120 1.95 -2.94 -0.54
CA THR A 120 1.58 -2.73 -1.95
C THR A 120 0.08 -2.73 -2.13
N VAL A 121 -0.39 -2.21 -3.28
CA VAL A 121 -1.67 -2.56 -3.88
C VAL A 121 -1.40 -3.28 -5.19
N GLU A 122 -2.05 -4.41 -5.38
CA GLU A 122 -1.81 -5.32 -6.50
C GLU A 122 -3.13 -5.78 -7.12
N GLY A 123 -3.19 -5.75 -8.45
CA GLY A 123 -4.25 -6.40 -9.23
C GLY A 123 -3.92 -7.85 -9.53
N ASN A 124 -4.91 -8.65 -9.87
CA ASN A 124 -4.75 -10.06 -10.24
C ASN A 124 -4.09 -10.93 -9.16
N THR A 125 -4.40 -10.66 -7.89
CA THR A 125 -3.87 -11.40 -6.74
C THR A 125 -4.99 -11.84 -5.80
N SER A 126 -4.68 -12.72 -4.85
CA SER A 126 -5.61 -13.19 -3.83
C SER A 126 -5.42 -12.42 -2.52
N GLY A 127 -6.49 -12.14 -1.81
CA GLY A 127 -6.48 -11.39 -0.55
C GLY A 127 -5.87 -12.13 0.64
N GLY A 128 -5.96 -13.47 0.67
CA GLY A 128 -5.47 -14.32 1.77
C GLY A 128 -4.13 -14.99 1.48
N ALA A 129 -3.67 -15.81 2.42
CA ALA A 129 -2.51 -16.69 2.24
C ALA A 129 -2.80 -17.84 1.26
N GLY A 130 -4.06 -18.23 1.15
CA GLY A 130 -4.53 -19.19 0.14
C GLY A 130 -4.82 -18.51 -1.21
N GLY A 131 -4.86 -19.29 -2.27
CA GLY A 131 -5.08 -18.80 -3.63
C GLY A 131 -3.80 -18.30 -4.32
N SER A 132 -3.94 -17.99 -5.60
CA SER A 132 -2.81 -17.54 -6.42
C SER A 132 -2.39 -16.13 -6.06
N GLN A 133 -1.09 -15.93 -5.91
CA GLN A 133 -0.51 -14.61 -5.67
C GLN A 133 -0.14 -13.88 -6.96
N ALA A 134 0.01 -14.63 -8.08
CA ALA A 134 0.34 -14.10 -9.40
C ALA A 134 -0.82 -14.16 -10.40
N ASN A 135 -1.91 -14.86 -10.06
CA ASN A 135 -3.13 -14.96 -10.89
C ASN A 135 -4.35 -15.19 -9.98
N GLY A 136 -4.62 -14.26 -9.10
CA GLY A 136 -5.81 -14.22 -8.25
C GLY A 136 -6.84 -13.23 -8.76
N GLY A 137 -8.07 -13.36 -8.29
CA GLY A 137 -9.24 -12.72 -8.91
C GLY A 137 -9.53 -11.29 -8.49
N GLY A 138 -8.62 -10.56 -7.82
CA GLY A 138 -8.96 -9.24 -7.28
C GLY A 138 -7.82 -8.24 -7.16
N VAL A 139 -8.20 -7.00 -6.81
CA VAL A 139 -7.28 -5.95 -6.34
C VAL A 139 -7.23 -6.00 -4.81
N HIS A 140 -6.02 -6.17 -4.28
CA HIS A 140 -5.81 -6.30 -2.84
C HIS A 140 -4.61 -5.49 -2.33
N ALA A 141 -4.73 -4.97 -1.10
CA ALA A 141 -3.59 -4.50 -0.33
C ALA A 141 -2.80 -5.71 0.19
N ARG A 142 -1.48 -5.69 0.00
CA ARG A 142 -0.59 -6.81 0.38
C ARG A 142 0.62 -6.32 1.16
N ILE A 143 1.22 -7.21 1.95
CA ILE A 143 2.57 -7.05 2.48
C ILE A 143 3.39 -8.19 1.89
N ARG A 144 4.47 -7.85 1.20
CA ARG A 144 5.36 -8.80 0.52
C ARG A 144 6.72 -8.83 1.20
N PRO A 145 7.30 -10.03 1.41
CA PRO A 145 8.66 -10.13 1.94
C PRO A 145 9.67 -9.61 0.91
N CYS A 146 10.75 -8.99 1.38
CA CYS A 146 11.83 -8.48 0.52
C CYS A 146 12.42 -9.57 -0.39
N SER A 147 12.44 -10.82 0.08
CA SER A 147 12.95 -11.98 -0.68
C SER A 147 12.17 -12.30 -1.95
N SER A 148 10.94 -11.83 -2.08
CA SER A 148 10.13 -12.00 -3.30
C SER A 148 10.36 -10.88 -4.33
N VAL A 149 11.05 -9.79 -3.97
CA VAL A 149 11.25 -8.64 -4.85
C VAL A 149 12.37 -8.90 -5.84
N VAL A 150 12.07 -8.78 -7.14
CA VAL A 150 13.05 -8.94 -8.23
C VAL A 150 13.39 -7.64 -8.94
N GLY A 151 12.65 -6.58 -8.69
CA GLY A 151 12.96 -5.25 -9.22
C GLY A 151 12.01 -4.18 -8.74
N VAL A 152 12.51 -2.96 -8.69
CA VAL A 152 11.71 -1.76 -8.41
C VAL A 152 12.05 -0.70 -9.46
N LEU A 153 11.01 -0.06 -10.00
CA LEU A 153 11.13 1.07 -10.91
C LEU A 153 10.54 2.32 -10.25
N SER A 154 11.31 3.39 -10.22
CA SER A 154 10.87 4.71 -9.77
C SER A 154 10.73 5.63 -10.99
N PRO A 155 9.52 5.90 -11.47
CA PRO A 155 9.30 6.79 -12.60
C PRO A 155 9.90 8.19 -12.36
N PRO A 156 10.59 8.81 -13.34
CA PRO A 156 11.32 10.07 -13.14
C PRO A 156 10.40 11.24 -12.79
N TRP A 157 9.17 11.25 -13.28
CA TRP A 157 8.19 12.28 -12.97
C TRP A 157 7.64 12.20 -11.53
N LEU A 158 7.86 11.12 -10.80
CA LEU A 158 7.62 11.02 -9.36
C LEU A 158 8.78 11.55 -8.51
N GLN A 159 9.92 11.88 -9.11
CA GLN A 159 11.12 12.28 -8.35
C GLN A 159 11.04 13.72 -7.82
N GLY A 160 10.20 14.58 -8.43
CA GLY A 160 9.94 15.95 -7.97
C GLY A 160 9.22 16.03 -6.61
N ASP A 161 8.53 14.98 -6.23
CA ASP A 161 7.96 14.83 -4.89
C ASP A 161 9.08 14.49 -3.89
N ARG A 162 9.83 15.51 -3.46
CA ARG A 162 10.78 15.33 -2.36
C ARG A 162 10.02 14.72 -1.19
N PRO A 163 10.44 13.55 -0.66
CA PRO A 163 9.87 13.07 0.58
C PRO A 163 10.06 14.19 1.59
N LEU A 164 8.99 14.60 2.24
CA LEU A 164 9.18 15.21 3.55
C LEU A 164 10.07 14.21 4.29
N PRO A 165 11.19 14.63 4.90
CA PRO A 165 11.95 13.73 5.73
C PRO A 165 10.92 13.07 6.63
N LEU A 166 10.86 11.73 6.59
CA LEU A 166 10.08 11.00 7.57
C LEU A 166 10.55 11.55 8.91
N PRO A 167 9.66 12.04 9.76
CA PRO A 167 10.06 12.34 11.12
C PRO A 167 10.82 11.10 11.61
N PRO A 168 11.90 11.26 12.36
CA PRO A 168 12.64 10.11 12.87
C PRO A 168 11.60 9.13 13.42
N LEU A 169 11.78 7.84 13.13
CA LEU A 169 10.91 6.79 13.65
C LEU A 169 10.96 6.94 15.19
N VAL A 170 10.02 7.68 15.71
CA VAL A 170 9.81 7.75 17.15
C VAL A 170 9.15 6.42 17.47
N PHE A 171 9.88 5.56 18.16
CA PHE A 171 9.29 4.36 18.71
C PHE A 171 8.18 4.82 19.67
N VAL A 172 6.99 4.28 19.51
CA VAL A 172 5.81 4.68 20.31
C VAL A 172 6.06 4.51 21.82
N ASP A 173 7.04 3.67 22.17
CA ASP A 173 7.47 3.40 23.54
C ASP A 173 8.32 4.55 24.16
N ASP A 174 8.85 5.48 23.32
CA ASP A 174 9.66 6.62 23.74
C ASP A 174 8.85 7.93 23.85
N LEU A 175 7.52 7.88 23.55
CA LEU A 175 6.66 9.05 23.68
C LEU A 175 6.06 9.12 25.08
N GLU A 176 6.13 10.30 25.69
CA GLU A 176 5.37 10.59 26.89
C GLU A 176 3.85 10.50 26.58
N GLU A 177 3.05 10.06 27.56
CA GLU A 177 1.59 9.88 27.37
C GLU A 177 0.87 11.17 26.92
N GLU A 178 1.42 12.34 27.22
CA GLU A 178 0.88 13.66 26.85
C GLU A 178 1.03 13.98 25.36
N ASP A 179 1.98 13.32 24.66
CA ASP A 179 2.18 13.49 23.22
C ASP A 179 1.35 12.51 22.37
N MET A 180 0.65 11.59 23.02
CA MET A 180 -0.11 10.54 22.33
C MET A 180 -1.54 10.97 22.04
N ILE A 181 -1.99 10.62 20.84
CA ILE A 181 -3.40 10.69 20.46
C ILE A 181 -4.00 9.31 20.63
N TYR A 182 -5.11 9.21 21.34
CA TYR A 182 -5.88 7.98 21.44
C TYR A 182 -7.08 8.06 20.49
N ALA A 183 -7.32 7.00 19.75
CA ALA A 183 -8.49 6.86 18.89
C ALA A 183 -9.33 5.66 19.33
N ILE A 184 -10.64 5.82 19.37
CA ILE A 184 -11.59 4.73 19.60
C ILE A 184 -12.18 4.38 18.25
N ASP A 185 -11.93 3.16 17.77
CA ASP A 185 -12.45 2.70 16.48
C ASP A 185 -13.98 2.50 16.51
N PRO A 186 -14.63 2.33 15.35
CA PRO A 186 -16.09 2.13 15.29
C PRO A 186 -16.59 0.88 16.04
N ALA A 187 -15.74 -0.10 16.31
CA ALA A 187 -16.07 -1.29 17.09
C ALA A 187 -15.80 -1.13 18.59
N GLY A 188 -15.24 0.01 19.00
CA GLY A 188 -14.91 0.30 20.39
C GLY A 188 -13.49 -0.09 20.81
N GLY A 189 -12.65 -0.55 19.90
CA GLY A 189 -11.22 -0.79 20.16
C GLY A 189 -10.47 0.51 20.39
N VAL A 190 -9.53 0.53 21.32
CA VAL A 190 -8.73 1.72 21.62
C VAL A 190 -7.35 1.56 20.99
N TRP A 191 -6.88 2.62 20.34
CA TRP A 191 -5.62 2.69 19.64
C TRP A 191 -4.83 3.91 20.10
N SER A 192 -3.55 3.75 20.38
CA SER A 192 -2.63 4.88 20.46
C SER A 192 -2.14 5.23 19.06
N VAL A 193 -2.11 6.51 18.76
CA VAL A 193 -1.70 7.04 17.45
C VAL A 193 -0.58 8.05 17.69
N ALA A 194 0.57 7.81 17.06
CA ALA A 194 1.71 8.69 17.12
C ALA A 194 2.29 8.86 15.70
N GLY A 195 2.19 10.05 15.16
CA GLY A 195 2.65 10.33 13.80
C GLY A 195 1.98 9.41 12.77
N LEU A 196 2.76 8.55 12.12
CA LEU A 196 2.29 7.60 11.10
C LEU A 196 2.05 6.18 11.65
N ALA A 197 2.14 5.98 12.96
CA ALA A 197 1.95 4.68 13.58
C ALA A 197 0.70 4.65 14.46
N ARG A 198 0.07 3.48 14.54
CA ARG A 198 -0.99 3.19 15.51
C ARG A 198 -0.78 1.81 16.11
N LYS A 199 -1.10 1.67 17.38
CA LYS A 199 -0.98 0.42 18.13
C LYS A 199 -2.28 0.15 18.87
N ALA A 200 -2.84 -1.05 18.73
CA ALA A 200 -4.00 -1.47 19.50
C ALA A 200 -3.61 -1.58 20.98
N GLN A 201 -4.43 -1.00 21.86
CA GLN A 201 -4.24 -1.14 23.29
C GLN A 201 -4.75 -2.52 23.73
N LYS A 202 -3.82 -3.38 24.14
CA LYS A 202 -4.10 -4.76 24.55
C LYS A 202 -4.21 -4.92 26.09
N ASP A 203 -4.07 -3.83 26.81
CA ASP A 203 -4.20 -3.82 28.26
C ASP A 203 -5.63 -4.17 28.71
N ASP A 204 -5.78 -4.53 29.97
CA ASP A 204 -7.12 -4.73 30.53
C ASP A 204 -7.97 -3.45 30.44
N PRO A 205 -9.31 -3.58 30.35
CA PRO A 205 -10.19 -2.41 30.13
C PRO A 205 -10.03 -1.30 31.17
N ALA A 206 -9.72 -1.65 32.42
CA ALA A 206 -9.55 -0.64 33.48
C ALA A 206 -8.26 0.18 33.30
N THR A 207 -7.19 -0.45 32.82
CA THR A 207 -5.93 0.22 32.49
C THR A 207 -6.09 1.13 31.27
N VAL A 208 -6.78 0.65 30.23
CA VAL A 208 -7.11 1.46 29.05
C VAL A 208 -7.93 2.70 29.43
N MET A 209 -8.95 2.53 30.24
CA MET A 209 -9.78 3.66 30.70
C MET A 209 -8.98 4.68 31.51
N ARG A 210 -8.09 4.22 32.42
CA ARG A 210 -7.22 5.14 33.16
C ARG A 210 -6.32 5.96 32.25
N ARG A 211 -5.77 5.37 31.18
CA ARG A 211 -4.95 6.09 30.20
C ARG A 211 -5.76 7.13 29.42
N LEU A 212 -6.97 6.77 28.98
CA LEU A 212 -7.86 7.71 28.30
C LEU A 212 -8.24 8.90 29.18
N ASP A 213 -8.56 8.64 30.46
CA ASP A 213 -8.92 9.69 31.40
C ASP A 213 -7.71 10.57 31.73
N ARG A 214 -6.52 10.00 31.87
CA ARG A 214 -5.28 10.75 32.05
C ARG A 214 -4.94 11.59 30.83
N ALA A 215 -5.05 11.03 29.60
CA ALA A 215 -4.85 11.79 28.37
C ALA A 215 -5.81 12.99 28.28
N ARG A 216 -7.08 12.80 28.60
CA ARG A 216 -8.06 13.91 28.66
C ARG A 216 -7.70 14.96 29.69
N PHE A 217 -7.25 14.53 30.88
CA PHE A 217 -6.85 15.44 31.96
C PHE A 217 -5.62 16.29 31.60
N LEU A 218 -4.65 15.71 30.89
CA LEU A 218 -3.43 16.38 30.43
C LEU A 218 -3.63 17.20 29.14
N GLY A 219 -4.86 17.26 28.60
CA GLY A 219 -5.15 17.99 27.36
C GLY A 219 -4.81 17.22 26.09
N GLY A 220 -4.48 15.94 26.21
CA GLY A 220 -4.24 15.05 25.07
C GLY A 220 -5.50 14.82 24.24
N LYS A 221 -5.33 14.51 22.96
CA LYS A 221 -6.45 14.26 22.04
C LYS A 221 -6.98 12.84 22.19
N VAL A 222 -8.26 12.71 22.51
CA VAL A 222 -9.01 11.45 22.40
C VAL A 222 -10.05 11.61 21.31
N LEU A 223 -9.89 10.85 20.22
CA LEU A 223 -10.78 10.86 19.05
C LEU A 223 -11.75 9.68 19.17
N ASP A 224 -13.03 9.97 19.33
CA ASP A 224 -14.07 8.93 19.34
C ASP A 224 -14.65 8.76 17.94
N CYS A 225 -14.32 7.66 17.28
CA CYS A 225 -14.76 7.33 15.93
C CYS A 225 -15.94 6.32 15.91
N ARG A 226 -16.57 6.03 17.06
CA ARG A 226 -17.75 5.14 17.14
C ARG A 226 -19.01 5.73 16.48
N PRO A 227 -19.33 7.04 16.60
CA PRO A 227 -20.43 7.62 15.88
C PRO A 227 -20.28 7.46 14.36
N ALA A 228 -21.37 7.20 13.66
CA ALA A 228 -21.35 6.97 12.22
C ALA A 228 -20.78 8.16 11.42
N GLU A 229 -21.06 9.37 11.87
CA GLU A 229 -20.54 10.61 11.31
C GLU A 229 -19.01 10.80 11.50
N ALA A 230 -18.42 10.12 12.47
CA ALA A 230 -16.97 10.12 12.71
C ALA A 230 -16.22 9.03 11.94
N ARG A 231 -16.91 8.17 11.20
CA ARG A 231 -16.31 7.09 10.40
C ARG A 231 -15.23 7.58 9.43
N PRO A 232 -15.43 8.68 8.67
CA PRO A 232 -14.40 9.22 7.79
C PRO A 232 -13.11 9.57 8.53
N LEU A 233 -13.18 10.08 9.76
CA LEU A 233 -11.99 10.38 10.57
C LEU A 233 -11.21 9.10 10.90
N TRP A 234 -11.88 8.01 11.23
CA TRP A 234 -11.23 6.72 11.45
C TRP A 234 -10.59 6.18 10.17
N ASP A 235 -11.28 6.27 9.05
CA ASP A 235 -10.76 5.84 7.76
C ASP A 235 -9.51 6.65 7.36
N ASP A 236 -9.46 7.93 7.66
CA ASP A 236 -8.27 8.79 7.48
C ASP A 236 -7.10 8.35 8.39
N ILE A 237 -7.36 8.02 9.65
CA ILE A 237 -6.36 7.47 10.57
C ILE A 237 -5.82 6.15 10.02
N VAL A 238 -6.69 5.26 9.57
CA VAL A 238 -6.29 3.96 8.98
C VAL A 238 -5.45 4.15 7.72
N ALA A 239 -5.83 5.09 6.85
CA ALA A 239 -5.13 5.39 5.61
C ALA A 239 -3.76 6.04 5.84
N SER A 240 -3.62 6.84 6.91
CA SER A 240 -2.41 7.63 7.19
C SER A 240 -1.42 6.94 8.14
N THR A 241 -1.80 5.84 8.79
CA THR A 241 -0.98 5.21 9.84
C THR A 241 -0.71 3.73 9.56
N VAL A 242 0.41 3.24 10.06
CA VAL A 242 0.80 1.83 10.03
C VAL A 242 0.50 1.18 11.38
N VAL A 243 -0.06 -0.04 11.36
CA VAL A 243 -0.25 -0.81 12.60
C VAL A 243 1.09 -1.33 13.08
N VAL A 244 1.53 -0.90 14.25
CA VAL A 244 2.67 -1.48 14.96
C VAL A 244 2.16 -2.69 15.74
N ARG A 245 2.74 -3.86 15.47
CA ARG A 245 2.48 -5.11 16.21
C ARG A 245 3.69 -5.43 17.05
N ASP A 246 3.43 -5.89 18.27
CA ASP A 246 4.47 -6.43 19.16
C ASP A 246 5.08 -7.71 18.58
#